data_8d28fc4e19deee5e4d2ad1ca54ade61b
#
_entry.id   8d28fc4e19deee5e4d2ad1ca54ade61b
#
_cell.length_a   1.000
_cell.length_b   1.000
_cell.length_c   1.000
_cell.angle_alpha   90.00
_cell.angle_beta   90.00
_cell.angle_gamma   90.00
#
_symmetry.space_group_name_H-M   'P 1'
#
loop_
_entity.id
_entity.type
_entity.pdbx_description
1 polymer ?
#
loop_
_entity_poly.entity_id
_entity_poly.type
_entity_poly.pdbx_seq_one_letter_code
_entity_poly.pdbx_strand_id
1 'polypeptide(L)'
;MATFEKGKVFNENAVIDYAEGGVVSKELIHNDSGSVTLFSFDSGQGLSEHFAPYDALIQVIDGEMELTVEDTKHVIKAGEAFIIPSGARHSVNAAQRFKMMITMIRG
;
A
#
# COMPACT_ATOMS: atom_id res chain seq x y z
N MET A 1 6.93 6.71 -20.54
CA MET A 1 6.42 5.92 -19.42
C MET A 1 4.90 5.78 -19.52
N ALA A 2 4.43 4.55 -19.40
CA ALA A 2 2.99 4.32 -19.46
C ALA A 2 2.32 4.82 -18.18
N THR A 3 1.20 5.51 -18.32
CA THR A 3 0.37 5.93 -17.21
C THR A 3 -0.83 5.00 -17.14
N PHE A 4 -1.42 4.88 -15.93
CA PHE A 4 -2.63 4.10 -15.77
C PHE A 4 -3.79 4.78 -16.47
N GLU A 5 -4.58 4.02 -17.23
CA GLU A 5 -5.64 4.56 -18.06
C GLU A 5 -6.78 5.13 -17.21
N LYS A 6 -7.20 6.37 -17.55
CA LYS A 6 -8.27 7.07 -16.86
C LYS A 6 -9.60 6.89 -17.62
N GLY A 7 -10.69 7.08 -16.89
CA GLY A 7 -12.03 7.09 -17.51
C GLY A 7 -12.61 5.71 -17.76
N LYS A 8 -12.05 4.66 -17.17
CA LYS A 8 -12.56 3.29 -17.30
C LYS A 8 -12.73 2.64 -15.95
N VAL A 9 -13.72 1.77 -15.85
CA VAL A 9 -13.94 0.95 -14.66
C VAL A 9 -12.85 -0.14 -14.62
N PHE A 10 -12.28 -0.36 -13.45
CA PHE A 10 -11.31 -1.44 -13.25
C PHE A 10 -11.52 -2.09 -11.89
N ASN A 11 -11.07 -3.33 -11.77
CA ASN A 11 -11.05 -4.06 -10.50
C ASN A 11 -9.62 -4.01 -9.97
N GLU A 12 -9.42 -3.38 -8.83
CA GLU A 12 -8.08 -3.18 -8.27
C GLU A 12 -7.36 -4.50 -7.97
N ASN A 13 -8.08 -5.57 -7.62
CA ASN A 13 -7.50 -6.88 -7.44
C ASN A 13 -6.98 -7.50 -8.75
N ALA A 14 -7.60 -7.15 -9.87
CA ALA A 14 -7.20 -7.65 -11.19
C ALA A 14 -6.07 -6.85 -11.82
N VAL A 15 -5.84 -5.62 -11.35
CA VAL A 15 -4.83 -4.73 -11.92
C VAL A 15 -3.42 -5.17 -11.57
N ILE A 16 -3.25 -5.80 -10.43
CA ILE A 16 -1.93 -6.18 -9.92
C ILE A 16 -1.94 -7.63 -9.47
N ASP A 17 -0.90 -8.38 -9.85
CA ASP A 17 -0.73 -9.78 -9.48
C ASP A 17 0.38 -9.93 -8.46
N TYR A 18 0.38 -11.06 -7.74
CA TYR A 18 1.50 -11.42 -6.88
C TYR A 18 2.67 -11.89 -7.75
N ALA A 19 3.88 -11.55 -7.33
CA ALA A 19 5.10 -12.08 -7.91
C ALA A 19 5.81 -12.91 -6.85
N GLU A 20 6.16 -14.15 -7.20
CA GLU A 20 6.85 -15.04 -6.28
C GLU A 20 8.13 -14.40 -5.76
N GLY A 21 8.27 -14.33 -4.42
CA GLY A 21 9.43 -13.74 -3.77
C GLY A 21 9.57 -12.24 -3.95
N GLY A 22 8.52 -11.55 -4.39
CA GLY A 22 8.64 -10.14 -4.76
C GLY A 22 7.58 -9.21 -4.20
N VAL A 23 7.85 -7.93 -4.41
CA VAL A 23 6.92 -6.83 -4.16
C VAL A 23 6.68 -6.17 -5.51
N VAL A 24 5.40 -6.01 -5.87
CA VAL A 24 5.01 -5.37 -7.12
C VAL A 24 4.28 -4.08 -6.79
N SER A 25 4.56 -3.02 -7.51
CA SER A 25 3.85 -1.75 -7.35
C SER A 25 3.34 -1.25 -8.69
N LYS A 26 2.19 -0.58 -8.65
CA LYS A 26 1.62 0.08 -9.82
C LYS A 26 1.01 1.40 -9.39
N GLU A 27 1.58 2.48 -9.90
CA GLU A 27 1.10 3.82 -9.61
C GLU A 27 -0.11 4.13 -10.48
N LEU A 28 -1.22 4.48 -9.85
CA LEU A 28 -2.47 4.79 -10.54
C LEU A 28 -2.59 6.29 -10.84
N ILE A 29 -2.26 7.11 -9.85
CA ILE A 29 -2.31 8.58 -9.96
C ILE A 29 -1.06 9.13 -9.27
N HIS A 30 -0.44 10.12 -9.91
CA HIS A 30 0.69 10.82 -9.30
C HIS A 30 0.72 12.26 -9.81
N ASN A 31 0.78 13.19 -8.88
CA ASN A 31 0.98 14.62 -9.18
C ASN A 31 1.59 15.29 -7.95
N ASP A 32 1.72 16.62 -8.01
CA ASP A 32 2.34 17.38 -6.91
C ASP A 32 1.55 17.36 -5.62
N SER A 33 0.25 17.01 -5.70
CA SER A 33 -0.63 16.97 -4.52
C SER A 33 -0.64 15.60 -3.84
N GLY A 34 -0.14 14.56 -4.49
CA GLY A 34 -0.10 13.24 -3.89
C GLY A 34 -0.04 12.11 -4.89
N SER A 35 -0.29 10.90 -4.39
CA SER A 35 -0.23 9.71 -5.22
C SER A 35 -1.19 8.63 -4.73
N VAL A 36 -1.59 7.76 -5.65
CA VAL A 36 -2.36 6.55 -5.35
C VAL A 36 -1.63 5.40 -6.01
N THR A 37 -1.20 4.42 -5.21
CA THR A 37 -0.39 3.30 -5.70
C THR A 37 -0.94 1.98 -5.16
N LEU A 38 -1.01 0.98 -6.04
CA LEU A 38 -1.31 -0.40 -5.66
C LEU A 38 -0.01 -1.16 -5.40
N PHE A 39 -0.03 -2.01 -4.38
CA PHE A 39 1.09 -2.89 -4.04
C PHE A 39 0.60 -4.32 -3.86
N SER A 40 1.42 -5.28 -4.27
CA SER A 40 1.26 -6.66 -3.84
C SER A 40 2.56 -7.12 -3.19
N PHE A 41 2.42 -7.87 -2.09
CA PHE A 41 3.57 -8.43 -1.35
C PHE A 41 3.40 -9.94 -1.28
N ASP A 42 4.42 -10.67 -1.72
CA ASP A 42 4.45 -12.11 -1.46
C ASP A 42 4.79 -12.35 0.01
N SER A 43 4.44 -13.52 0.53
CA SER A 43 4.76 -13.84 1.93
C SER A 43 6.26 -13.78 2.16
N GLY A 44 6.67 -13.27 3.31
CA GLY A 44 8.07 -13.07 3.66
C GLY A 44 8.66 -11.75 3.20
N GLN A 45 7.94 -10.99 2.38
CA GLN A 45 8.39 -9.68 1.91
C GLN A 45 7.94 -8.58 2.87
N GLY A 46 8.52 -7.39 2.74
CA GLY A 46 8.14 -6.26 3.59
C GLY A 46 8.87 -5.00 3.20
N LEU A 47 8.65 -3.98 4.01
CA LEU A 47 9.35 -2.70 3.90
C LEU A 47 9.95 -2.36 5.26
N SER A 48 11.22 -1.99 5.27
CA SER A 48 11.90 -1.59 6.49
C SER A 48 11.33 -0.30 7.04
N GLU A 49 11.62 -0.01 8.31
CA GLU A 49 11.10 1.18 8.98
C GLU A 49 11.49 2.45 8.23
N HIS A 50 10.51 3.28 7.99
CA HIS A 50 10.67 4.58 7.33
C HIS A 50 9.51 5.49 7.75
N PHE A 51 9.56 6.75 7.31
CA PHE A 51 8.47 7.69 7.52
C PHE A 51 8.30 8.56 6.28
N ALA A 52 7.12 9.17 6.17
CA ALA A 52 6.84 10.15 5.12
C ALA A 52 6.21 11.38 5.76
N PRO A 53 6.47 12.58 5.23
CA PRO A 53 5.90 13.82 5.78
C PRO A 53 4.47 14.07 5.29
N TYR A 54 3.69 13.01 5.09
CA TYR A 54 2.31 13.07 4.59
C TYR A 54 1.44 12.09 5.35
N ASP A 55 0.14 12.40 5.45
CA ASP A 55 -0.82 11.38 5.86
C ASP A 55 -0.95 10.35 4.74
N ALA A 56 -1.02 9.08 5.11
CA ALA A 56 -1.15 7.98 4.16
C ALA A 56 -2.34 7.11 4.52
N LEU A 57 -3.28 6.98 3.58
CA LEU A 57 -4.43 6.07 3.73
C LEU A 57 -4.06 4.73 3.11
N ILE A 58 -4.07 3.68 3.92
CA ILE A 58 -3.88 2.31 3.45
C ILE A 58 -5.22 1.60 3.43
N GLN A 59 -5.51 0.94 2.31
CA GLN A 59 -6.69 0.10 2.14
C GLN A 59 -6.23 -1.28 1.68
N VAL A 60 -6.46 -2.30 2.50
CA VAL A 60 -6.10 -3.68 2.15
C VAL A 60 -7.23 -4.27 1.30
N ILE A 61 -6.89 -4.81 0.14
CA ILE A 61 -7.86 -5.31 -0.83
C ILE A 61 -7.83 -6.84 -0.97
N ASP A 62 -6.75 -7.48 -0.50
CA ASP A 62 -6.63 -8.94 -0.50
C ASP A 62 -5.68 -9.35 0.61
N GLY A 63 -5.99 -10.45 1.30
CA GLY A 63 -5.14 -10.98 2.37
C GLY A 63 -5.13 -10.15 3.64
N GLU A 64 -4.03 -10.20 4.36
CA GLU A 64 -3.81 -9.48 5.62
C GLU A 64 -2.43 -8.84 5.62
N MET A 65 -2.37 -7.60 6.08
CA MET A 65 -1.16 -6.82 6.20
C MET A 65 -0.78 -6.65 7.66
N GLU A 66 0.50 -6.87 7.99
CA GLU A 66 1.04 -6.48 9.29
C GLU A 66 1.75 -5.14 9.14
N LEU A 67 1.25 -4.13 9.83
CA LEU A 67 1.80 -2.78 9.81
C LEU A 67 2.21 -2.41 11.23
N THR A 68 3.49 -2.04 11.42
CA THR A 68 3.97 -1.53 12.70
C THR A 68 4.13 -0.03 12.60
N VAL A 69 3.43 0.70 13.47
CA VAL A 69 3.48 2.16 13.51
C VAL A 69 3.89 2.58 14.91
N GLU A 70 4.99 3.34 15.02
CA GLU A 70 5.54 3.80 16.30
C GLU A 70 5.60 2.66 17.32
N ASP A 71 6.16 1.52 16.89
CA ASP A 71 6.36 0.30 17.68
C ASP A 71 5.08 -0.46 18.05
N THR A 72 3.91 -0.05 17.55
CA THR A 72 2.65 -0.78 17.74
C THR A 72 2.27 -1.52 16.46
N LYS A 73 2.07 -2.83 16.59
CA LYS A 73 1.71 -3.68 15.46
C LYS A 73 0.20 -3.68 15.25
N HIS A 74 -0.19 -3.50 13.99
CA HIS A 74 -1.58 -3.54 13.55
C HIS A 74 -1.74 -4.62 12.49
N VAL A 75 -2.85 -5.34 12.51
CA VAL A 75 -3.22 -6.29 11.46
C VAL A 75 -4.42 -5.70 10.72
N ILE A 76 -4.27 -5.51 9.43
CA ILE A 76 -5.29 -4.90 8.57
C ILE A 76 -5.72 -5.95 7.57
N LYS A 77 -6.99 -6.32 7.61
CA LYS A 77 -7.55 -7.37 6.73
C LYS A 77 -8.20 -6.76 5.50
N ALA A 78 -8.38 -7.59 4.48
CA ALA A 78 -9.09 -7.16 3.27
C ALA A 78 -10.42 -6.50 3.61
N GLY A 79 -10.66 -5.32 3.05
CA GLY A 79 -11.83 -4.49 3.34
C GLY A 79 -11.63 -3.51 4.48
N GLU A 80 -10.50 -3.56 5.17
CA GLU A 80 -10.17 -2.63 6.26
C GLU A 80 -9.15 -1.59 5.81
N ALA A 81 -9.09 -0.49 6.53
CA ALA A 81 -8.22 0.63 6.21
C ALA A 81 -7.52 1.16 7.45
N PHE A 82 -6.42 1.89 7.25
CA PHE A 82 -5.65 2.51 8.32
C PHE A 82 -5.04 3.81 7.80
N ILE A 83 -5.07 4.85 8.61
CA ILE A 83 -4.40 6.11 8.27
C ILE A 83 -3.10 6.20 9.06
N ILE A 84 -1.97 6.24 8.35
CA ILE A 84 -0.67 6.48 8.97
C ILE A 84 -0.49 7.97 9.11
N PRO A 85 -0.35 8.50 10.35
CA PRO A 85 -0.17 9.94 10.53
C PRO A 85 1.14 10.43 9.91
N SER A 86 1.12 11.66 9.41
CA SER A 86 2.31 12.33 8.89
C SER A 86 3.47 12.24 9.90
N GLY A 87 4.64 11.81 9.42
CA GLY A 87 5.86 11.72 10.22
C GLY A 87 5.97 10.48 11.11
N ALA A 88 4.93 9.64 11.20
CA ALA A 88 4.99 8.44 12.03
C ALA A 88 5.90 7.37 11.38
N ARG A 89 6.81 6.80 12.17
CA ARG A 89 7.67 5.71 11.71
C ARG A 89 6.83 4.47 11.53
N HIS A 90 7.01 3.77 10.43
CA HIS A 90 6.26 2.55 10.16
C HIS A 90 7.05 1.57 9.33
N SER A 91 6.69 0.29 9.46
CA SER A 91 7.27 -0.81 8.70
C SER A 91 6.16 -1.80 8.33
N VAL A 92 6.41 -2.57 7.29
CA VAL A 92 5.44 -3.54 6.75
C VAL A 92 6.06 -4.93 6.76
N ASN A 93 5.29 -5.92 7.17
CA ASN A 93 5.67 -7.32 7.09
C ASN A 93 4.54 -8.15 6.51
N ALA A 94 4.86 -8.98 5.51
CA ALA A 94 3.90 -9.90 4.91
C ALA A 94 4.08 -11.29 5.51
N ALA A 95 3.39 -11.58 6.61
CA ALA A 95 3.34 -12.94 7.16
C ALA A 95 2.67 -13.87 6.16
N GLN A 96 1.72 -13.34 5.38
CA GLN A 96 1.11 -13.98 4.22
C GLN A 96 0.99 -12.94 3.13
N ARG A 97 0.78 -13.37 1.89
CA ARG A 97 0.66 -12.43 0.77
C ARG A 97 -0.56 -11.53 0.92
N PHE A 98 -0.42 -10.29 0.51
CA PHE A 98 -1.53 -9.33 0.55
C PHE A 98 -1.38 -8.29 -0.55
N LYS A 99 -2.49 -7.63 -0.87
CA LYS A 99 -2.52 -6.46 -1.76
C LYS A 99 -3.11 -5.28 -1.01
N MET A 100 -2.55 -4.12 -1.26
CA MET A 100 -3.05 -2.88 -0.66
C MET A 100 -3.01 -1.73 -1.65
N MET A 101 -3.83 -0.72 -1.38
CA MET A 101 -3.75 0.56 -2.06
C MET A 101 -3.36 1.62 -1.04
N ILE A 102 -2.36 2.43 -1.38
CA ILE A 102 -1.94 3.52 -0.53
C ILE A 102 -2.17 4.86 -1.24
N THR A 103 -2.82 5.77 -0.52
CA THR A 103 -3.05 7.14 -0.99
C THR A 103 -2.27 8.07 -0.08
N MET A 104 -1.36 8.85 -0.65
CA MET A 104 -0.58 9.86 0.07
C MET A 104 -0.99 11.23 -0.40
N ILE A 105 -1.29 12.10 0.55
CA ILE A 105 -1.73 13.47 0.26
C ILE A 105 -0.70 14.44 0.81
N ARG A 106 -0.19 15.28 -0.07
CA ARG A 106 0.74 16.34 0.26
C ARG A 106 -0.05 17.62 0.49
N GLY A 107 0.10 18.18 1.68
CA GLY A 107 -0.70 19.38 1.91
C GLY A 107 -0.30 20.18 3.16
#